data_091a845fc1e1b8f94f05412fbcb26e62
#
_entry.id   091a845fc1e1b8f94f05412fbcb26e62
#
_cell.length_a   1.000
_cell.length_b   1.000
_cell.length_c   1.000
_cell.angle_alpha   90.00
_cell.angle_beta   90.00
_cell.angle_gamma   90.00
#
_symmetry.space_group_name_H-M   'P 1'
#
loop_
_entity.id
_entity.type
_entity.pdbx_description
1 polymer ?
#
loop_
_entity_poly.entity_id
_entity_poly.type
_entity_poly.pdbx_seq_one_letter_code
_entity_poly.pdbx_strand_id
1 'polypeptide(L)'
;MTVSAADGLDGAAPPSPNGDVAWDDFDTASYVADNYATLHDLDRRIITDLSPYYGSLPPGSLRSSLDIGTGPNIYPLMLVSAASRRLEALERSASNVAYLRRTCREGADPGWTPFWQLCRRLDPALPAHLDEVLRGLSIHHGDALEVPLGQHGLVSMFFVAESVTGDRDEFERLSHRFAAAAAPGGHLVAAYMAGMPQYELGGETLPSFPLDRQTLETVMRPVTRQLRIWQLPADRTLPYEHDGVLLLTARAPDGPHRVLP
;
A
#
# COMPACT_ATOMS: atom_id res chain seq x y z
N MET A 1 41.16 40.06 -7.99
CA MET A 1 39.67 40.03 -8.04
C MET A 1 39.28 38.60 -8.03
N THR A 2 38.98 38.09 -6.84
CA THR A 2 38.54 36.72 -6.59
C THR A 2 37.00 36.73 -6.55
N VAL A 3 36.39 36.12 -7.55
CA VAL A 3 34.94 35.90 -7.56
C VAL A 3 34.67 34.65 -6.73
N SER A 4 33.97 34.85 -5.62
CA SER A 4 33.42 33.80 -4.75
C SER A 4 32.30 33.08 -5.48
N ALA A 5 32.45 31.79 -5.70
CA ALA A 5 31.40 30.88 -6.13
C ALA A 5 30.86 30.18 -4.88
N ALA A 6 29.79 30.73 -4.31
CA ALA A 6 28.97 30.07 -3.31
C ALA A 6 27.63 30.76 -3.34
N ASP A 7 26.70 30.18 -4.09
CA ASP A 7 25.27 30.37 -3.91
C ASP A 7 24.53 29.42 -4.88
N GLY A 8 23.80 28.45 -4.33
CA GLY A 8 22.88 27.70 -5.13
C GLY A 8 22.72 26.22 -4.77
N LEU A 9 22.59 25.87 -3.51
CA LEU A 9 21.94 24.64 -3.08
C LEU A 9 21.30 24.93 -1.72
N ASP A 10 19.99 25.14 -1.71
CA ASP A 10 19.12 24.80 -0.58
C ASP A 10 17.86 25.64 -0.59
N GLY A 11 16.85 25.06 -1.14
CA GLY A 11 15.46 25.51 -1.03
C GLY A 11 14.52 24.34 -0.96
N ALA A 12 15.01 23.13 -0.59
CA ALA A 12 14.10 22.05 -0.27
C ALA A 12 13.36 22.41 1.02
N ALA A 13 12.03 22.56 0.94
CA ALA A 13 11.20 22.69 2.13
C ALA A 13 11.50 21.51 3.07
N PRO A 14 11.45 21.71 4.40
CA PRO A 14 11.62 20.60 5.33
C PRO A 14 10.60 19.50 5.02
N PRO A 15 10.98 18.21 5.21
CA PRO A 15 10.07 17.11 4.94
C PRO A 15 8.79 17.27 5.76
N SER A 16 7.64 17.15 5.09
CA SER A 16 6.33 17.24 5.75
C SER A 16 6.00 15.90 6.39
N PRO A 17 5.83 15.82 7.72
CA PRO A 17 5.41 14.61 8.38
C PRO A 17 3.93 14.30 8.08
N ASN A 18 3.57 13.01 8.15
CA ASN A 18 2.21 12.51 7.98
C ASN A 18 1.17 13.22 8.89
N GLY A 19 1.60 13.64 10.10
CA GLY A 19 0.74 14.35 11.06
C GLY A 19 0.27 15.72 10.61
N ASP A 20 0.96 16.36 9.68
CA ASP A 20 0.65 17.72 9.19
C ASP A 20 -0.35 17.71 8.03
N VAL A 21 -0.69 16.54 7.48
CA VAL A 21 -1.62 16.40 6.36
C VAL A 21 -3.04 16.20 6.88
N ALA A 22 -3.98 16.96 6.33
CA ALA A 22 -5.42 16.87 6.65
C ALA A 22 -6.08 15.69 5.92
N TRP A 23 -5.70 14.45 6.28
CA TRP A 23 -6.18 13.24 5.61
C TRP A 23 -7.69 13.07 5.58
N ASP A 24 -8.43 13.65 6.52
CA ASP A 24 -9.90 13.60 6.53
C ASP A 24 -10.53 14.40 5.38
N ASP A 25 -9.81 15.36 4.83
CA ASP A 25 -10.22 16.18 3.68
C ASP A 25 -9.73 15.60 2.34
N PHE A 26 -9.12 14.40 2.35
CA PHE A 26 -8.63 13.73 1.15
C PHE A 26 -9.72 13.62 0.08
N ASP A 27 -9.45 14.10 -1.13
CA ASP A 27 -10.40 14.03 -2.25
C ASP A 27 -10.45 12.60 -2.86
N THR A 28 -11.15 11.73 -2.14
CA THR A 28 -11.36 10.34 -2.55
C THR A 28 -11.98 10.21 -3.94
N ALA A 29 -12.89 11.14 -4.31
CA ALA A 29 -13.59 11.04 -5.59
C ALA A 29 -12.65 11.31 -6.77
N SER A 30 -11.86 12.37 -6.70
CA SER A 30 -10.82 12.67 -7.70
C SER A 30 -9.78 11.55 -7.75
N TYR A 31 -9.33 11.06 -6.60
CA TYR A 31 -8.36 9.96 -6.54
C TYR A 31 -8.87 8.68 -7.23
N VAL A 32 -10.12 8.29 -7.00
CA VAL A 32 -10.74 7.13 -7.67
C VAL A 32 -10.88 7.36 -9.17
N ALA A 33 -11.28 8.57 -9.57
CA ALA A 33 -11.43 8.92 -10.99
C ALA A 33 -10.09 8.86 -11.73
N ASP A 34 -9.01 9.35 -11.11
CA ASP A 34 -7.69 9.41 -11.73
C ASP A 34 -6.99 8.05 -11.77
N ASN A 35 -7.16 7.22 -10.71
CA ASN A 35 -6.37 6.01 -10.56
C ASN A 35 -7.15 4.71 -10.82
N TYR A 36 -8.49 4.68 -10.62
CA TYR A 36 -9.27 3.43 -10.65
C TYR A 36 -10.52 3.46 -11.53
N ALA A 37 -10.75 4.53 -12.29
CA ALA A 37 -11.81 4.54 -13.31
C ALA A 37 -11.52 3.54 -14.43
N THR A 38 -10.23 3.27 -14.68
CA THR A 38 -9.75 2.28 -15.65
C THR A 38 -8.59 1.49 -15.07
N LEU A 39 -8.38 0.27 -15.57
CA LEU A 39 -7.22 -0.53 -15.18
C LEU A 39 -5.98 -0.06 -15.95
N HIS A 40 -5.11 0.74 -15.31
CA HIS A 40 -3.85 1.20 -15.87
C HIS A 40 -2.85 0.05 -16.07
N ASP A 41 -1.89 0.23 -16.97
CA ASP A 41 -0.89 -0.81 -17.25
C ASP A 41 0.00 -1.10 -16.05
N LEU A 42 0.27 -0.11 -15.21
CA LEU A 42 1.03 -0.30 -13.98
C LEU A 42 0.30 -1.23 -13.01
N ASP A 43 -0.99 -0.97 -12.72
CA ASP A 43 -1.80 -1.84 -11.85
C ASP A 43 -1.95 -3.24 -12.42
N ARG A 44 -2.13 -3.34 -13.75
CA ARG A 44 -2.16 -4.63 -14.45
C ARG A 44 -0.88 -5.44 -14.19
N ARG A 45 0.28 -4.80 -14.25
CA ARG A 45 1.58 -5.46 -13.98
C ARG A 45 1.71 -5.85 -12.51
N ILE A 46 1.36 -4.96 -11.58
CA ILE A 46 1.39 -5.24 -10.13
C ILE A 46 0.54 -6.47 -9.82
N ILE A 47 -0.71 -6.48 -10.29
CA ILE A 47 -1.63 -7.61 -10.10
C ILE A 47 -1.05 -8.89 -10.72
N THR A 48 -0.51 -8.81 -11.93
CA THR A 48 0.04 -9.97 -12.63
C THR A 48 1.26 -10.54 -11.91
N ASP A 49 2.17 -9.68 -11.43
CA ASP A 49 3.41 -10.09 -10.76
C ASP A 49 3.17 -10.65 -9.36
N LEU A 50 2.16 -10.13 -8.64
CA LEU A 50 1.84 -10.58 -7.29
C LEU A 50 0.88 -11.77 -7.25
N SER A 51 0.05 -11.98 -8.27
CA SER A 51 -0.92 -13.09 -8.32
C SER A 51 -0.30 -14.46 -8.06
N PRO A 52 0.89 -14.84 -8.60
CA PRO A 52 1.50 -16.12 -8.30
C PRO A 52 1.84 -16.31 -6.82
N TYR A 53 2.20 -15.24 -6.12
CA TYR A 53 2.46 -15.29 -4.68
C TYR A 53 1.16 -15.58 -3.90
N TYR A 54 0.10 -14.82 -4.17
CA TYR A 54 -1.19 -15.03 -3.52
C TYR A 54 -1.80 -16.39 -3.88
N GLY A 55 -1.75 -16.81 -5.15
CA GLY A 55 -2.24 -18.10 -5.62
C GLY A 55 -1.46 -19.30 -5.07
N SER A 56 -0.24 -19.10 -4.51
CA SER A 56 0.50 -20.14 -3.81
C SER A 56 -0.01 -20.40 -2.38
N LEU A 57 -0.87 -19.54 -1.85
CA LEU A 57 -1.47 -19.65 -0.53
C LEU A 57 -2.74 -20.51 -0.63
N PRO A 58 -2.84 -21.64 0.09
CA PRO A 58 -4.05 -22.47 0.00
C PRO A 58 -5.32 -21.68 0.40
N PRO A 59 -6.44 -21.88 -0.29
CA PRO A 59 -7.70 -21.21 0.04
C PRO A 59 -8.08 -21.38 1.52
N GLY A 60 -8.43 -20.28 2.17
CA GLY A 60 -8.81 -20.24 3.58
C GLY A 60 -7.71 -20.63 4.57
N SER A 61 -6.43 -20.67 4.13
CA SER A 61 -5.30 -21.02 5.03
C SER A 61 -4.98 -19.91 6.03
N LEU A 62 -5.27 -18.66 5.70
CA LEU A 62 -5.04 -17.52 6.57
C LEU A 62 -6.27 -17.25 7.45
N ARG A 63 -6.04 -17.10 8.76
CA ARG A 63 -7.11 -16.75 9.71
C ARG A 63 -7.67 -15.35 9.40
N SER A 64 -6.77 -14.39 9.17
CA SER A 64 -7.11 -13.03 8.77
C SER A 64 -5.98 -12.41 7.94
N SER A 65 -6.37 -11.47 7.08
CA SER A 65 -5.45 -10.58 6.39
C SER A 65 -5.85 -9.14 6.63
N LEU A 66 -4.86 -8.28 6.80
CA LEU A 66 -5.03 -6.84 6.99
C LEU A 66 -4.36 -6.10 5.84
N ASP A 67 -5.08 -5.12 5.28
CA ASP A 67 -4.51 -4.12 4.39
C ASP A 67 -4.40 -2.79 5.14
N ILE A 68 -3.17 -2.24 5.23
CA ILE A 68 -2.87 -1.01 5.97
C ILE A 68 -2.87 0.17 5.02
N GLY A 69 -3.59 1.23 5.39
CA GLY A 69 -3.76 2.42 4.55
C GLY A 69 -4.47 2.09 3.25
N THR A 70 -5.53 1.29 3.35
CA THR A 70 -6.25 0.78 2.18
C THR A 70 -6.66 1.88 1.20
N GLY A 71 -6.99 3.07 1.71
CA GLY A 71 -7.52 4.12 0.86
C GLY A 71 -8.75 3.64 0.10
N PRO A 72 -9.03 4.18 -1.08
CA PRO A 72 -10.04 3.63 -1.96
C PRO A 72 -9.54 2.44 -2.80
N ASN A 73 -8.26 2.06 -2.69
CA ASN A 73 -7.67 0.95 -3.44
C ASN A 73 -8.05 -0.41 -2.85
N ILE A 74 -8.94 -1.14 -3.51
CA ILE A 74 -9.42 -2.44 -3.02
C ILE A 74 -8.77 -3.66 -3.69
N TYR A 75 -7.89 -3.51 -4.69
CA TYR A 75 -7.34 -4.68 -5.36
C TYR A 75 -6.34 -5.51 -4.51
N PRO A 76 -5.62 -4.97 -3.51
CA PRO A 76 -4.85 -5.80 -2.59
C PRO A 76 -5.75 -6.79 -1.83
N LEU A 77 -6.95 -6.34 -1.44
CA LEU A 77 -7.96 -7.19 -0.78
C LEU A 77 -8.55 -8.24 -1.75
N MET A 78 -8.71 -7.88 -3.03
CA MET A 78 -9.12 -8.85 -4.06
C MET A 78 -8.12 -10.00 -4.16
N LEU A 79 -6.83 -9.68 -4.25
CA LEU A 79 -5.75 -10.66 -4.44
C LEU A 79 -5.66 -11.68 -3.31
N VAL A 80 -5.89 -11.27 -2.06
CA VAL A 80 -5.74 -12.14 -0.89
C VAL A 80 -7.02 -12.87 -0.50
N SER A 81 -8.14 -12.56 -1.17
CA SER A 81 -9.46 -12.99 -0.72
C SER A 81 -9.69 -14.50 -0.71
N ALA A 82 -9.09 -15.26 -1.63
CA ALA A 82 -9.21 -16.71 -1.61
C ALA A 82 -8.49 -17.34 -0.41
N ALA A 83 -7.32 -16.81 -0.04
CA ALA A 83 -6.50 -17.36 1.03
C ALA A 83 -7.03 -17.02 2.43
N SER A 84 -7.83 -15.96 2.58
CA SER A 84 -8.21 -15.37 3.87
C SER A 84 -9.62 -15.74 4.29
N ARG A 85 -9.78 -16.11 5.58
CA ARG A 85 -11.11 -16.33 6.19
C ARG A 85 -11.74 -15.02 6.66
N ARG A 86 -10.94 -13.99 6.94
CA ARG A 86 -11.37 -12.66 7.33
C ARG A 86 -10.49 -11.62 6.68
N LEU A 87 -11.10 -10.62 6.07
CA LEU A 87 -10.45 -9.49 5.45
C LEU A 87 -10.68 -8.24 6.29
N GLU A 88 -9.62 -7.50 6.53
CA GLU A 88 -9.63 -6.29 7.32
C GLU A 88 -8.90 -5.18 6.56
N ALA A 89 -9.48 -3.99 6.56
CA ALA A 89 -8.91 -2.78 6.02
C ALA A 89 -8.70 -1.79 7.16
N LEU A 90 -7.51 -1.21 7.27
CA LEU A 90 -7.22 -0.10 8.18
C LEU A 90 -7.00 1.16 7.35
N GLU A 91 -7.73 2.21 7.67
CA GLU A 91 -7.66 3.48 6.94
C GLU A 91 -7.78 4.65 7.91
N ARG A 92 -6.96 5.69 7.70
CA ARG A 92 -6.91 6.88 8.55
C ARG A 92 -7.89 7.95 8.10
N SER A 93 -8.04 8.17 6.79
CA SER A 93 -8.91 9.20 6.25
C SER A 93 -10.38 8.85 6.43
N ALA A 94 -11.14 9.75 7.06
CA ALA A 94 -12.58 9.59 7.24
C ALA A 94 -13.32 9.51 5.89
N SER A 95 -12.87 10.25 4.86
CA SER A 95 -13.45 10.24 3.51
C SER A 95 -13.24 8.88 2.83
N ASN A 96 -12.03 8.31 2.91
CA ASN A 96 -11.73 6.98 2.39
C ASN A 96 -12.51 5.88 3.13
N VAL A 97 -12.62 5.98 4.46
CA VAL A 97 -13.46 5.06 5.27
C VAL A 97 -14.91 5.12 4.82
N ALA A 98 -15.44 6.33 4.55
CA ALA A 98 -16.81 6.49 4.04
C ALA A 98 -16.97 5.85 2.66
N TYR A 99 -15.99 6.03 1.75
CA TYR A 99 -15.95 5.36 0.45
C TYR A 99 -15.97 3.84 0.59
N LEU A 100 -15.08 3.26 1.38
CA LEU A 100 -15.01 1.81 1.60
C LEU A 100 -16.32 1.25 2.16
N ARG A 101 -16.91 1.92 3.15
CA ARG A 101 -18.20 1.52 3.73
C ARG A 101 -19.34 1.61 2.72
N ARG A 102 -19.35 2.62 1.85
CA ARG A 102 -20.32 2.73 0.75
C ARG A 102 -20.14 1.55 -0.22
N THR A 103 -18.90 1.30 -0.65
CA THR A 103 -18.56 0.20 -1.56
C THR A 103 -19.00 -1.16 -1.02
N CYS A 104 -18.84 -1.41 0.28
CA CYS A 104 -19.31 -2.64 0.91
C CYS A 104 -20.84 -2.76 0.95
N ARG A 105 -21.59 -1.65 1.05
CA ARG A 105 -23.07 -1.67 1.12
C ARG A 105 -23.74 -1.70 -0.25
N GLU A 106 -23.18 -0.96 -1.21
CA GLU A 106 -23.82 -0.63 -2.48
C GLU A 106 -23.19 -1.36 -3.67
N GLY A 107 -22.04 -2.01 -3.45
CA GLY A 107 -21.22 -2.63 -4.49
C GLY A 107 -20.09 -1.71 -4.95
N ALA A 108 -19.10 -2.31 -5.62
CA ALA A 108 -17.95 -1.59 -6.15
C ALA A 108 -18.34 -0.75 -7.37
N ASP A 109 -17.68 0.41 -7.52
CA ASP A 109 -17.82 1.24 -8.71
C ASP A 109 -17.44 0.46 -9.98
N PRO A 110 -18.04 0.76 -11.15
CA PRO A 110 -17.80 0.01 -12.40
C PRO A 110 -16.31 -0.08 -12.81
N GLY A 111 -15.50 0.91 -12.44
CA GLY A 111 -14.05 0.91 -12.69
C GLY A 111 -13.33 -0.30 -12.10
N TRP A 112 -13.83 -0.89 -11.04
CA TRP A 112 -13.25 -2.08 -10.40
C TRP A 112 -13.50 -3.39 -11.17
N THR A 113 -14.44 -3.42 -12.11
CA THR A 113 -14.76 -4.62 -12.88
C THR A 113 -13.56 -5.19 -13.65
N PRO A 114 -12.76 -4.39 -14.41
CA PRO A 114 -11.56 -4.89 -15.09
C PRO A 114 -10.49 -5.45 -14.13
N PHE A 115 -10.32 -4.84 -12.95
CA PHE A 115 -9.41 -5.33 -11.92
C PHE A 115 -9.83 -6.71 -11.42
N TRP A 116 -11.10 -6.86 -11.03
CA TRP A 116 -11.64 -8.13 -10.57
C TRP A 116 -11.55 -9.23 -11.63
N GLN A 117 -11.90 -8.91 -12.88
CA GLN A 117 -11.78 -9.84 -13.99
C GLN A 117 -10.34 -10.30 -14.22
N LEU A 118 -9.35 -9.40 -14.06
CA LEU A 118 -7.94 -9.75 -14.16
C LEU A 118 -7.55 -10.70 -13.01
N CYS A 119 -7.83 -10.34 -11.77
CA CYS A 119 -7.55 -11.18 -10.60
C CYS A 119 -8.15 -12.58 -10.76
N ARG A 120 -9.41 -12.68 -11.16
CA ARG A 120 -10.11 -13.94 -11.41
C ARG A 120 -9.50 -14.80 -12.53
N ARG A 121 -8.97 -14.18 -13.58
CA ARG A 121 -8.27 -14.92 -14.65
C ARG A 121 -6.95 -15.50 -14.17
N LEU A 122 -6.25 -14.79 -13.27
CA LEU A 122 -4.95 -15.21 -12.75
C LEU A 122 -5.08 -16.20 -11.59
N ASP A 123 -6.14 -16.11 -10.80
CA ASP A 123 -6.43 -17.04 -9.70
C ASP A 123 -7.92 -17.49 -9.74
N PRO A 124 -8.21 -18.66 -10.29
CA PRO A 124 -9.57 -19.21 -10.31
C PRO A 124 -10.14 -19.57 -8.93
N ALA A 125 -9.30 -19.64 -7.88
CA ALA A 125 -9.75 -19.93 -6.52
C ALA A 125 -10.44 -18.74 -5.85
N LEU A 126 -10.32 -17.52 -6.42
CA LEU A 126 -11.01 -16.33 -5.95
C LEU A 126 -12.55 -16.50 -6.04
N PRO A 127 -13.36 -15.86 -5.16
CA PRO A 127 -14.81 -15.87 -5.23
C PRO A 127 -15.36 -15.55 -6.62
N ALA A 128 -16.57 -15.99 -6.93
CA ALA A 128 -17.17 -15.73 -8.25
C ALA A 128 -17.46 -14.25 -8.47
N HIS A 129 -17.87 -13.56 -7.41
CA HIS A 129 -18.27 -12.16 -7.46
C HIS A 129 -17.49 -11.31 -6.46
N LEU A 130 -17.10 -10.09 -6.84
CA LEU A 130 -16.41 -9.13 -5.97
C LEU A 130 -17.25 -8.79 -4.73
N ASP A 131 -18.56 -8.75 -4.84
CA ASP A 131 -19.46 -8.49 -3.73
C ASP A 131 -19.34 -9.52 -2.58
N GLU A 132 -18.88 -10.73 -2.86
CA GLU A 132 -18.61 -11.73 -1.81
C GLU A 132 -17.44 -11.31 -0.94
N VAL A 133 -16.41 -10.73 -1.55
CA VAL A 133 -15.24 -10.16 -0.86
C VAL A 133 -15.64 -8.96 -0.02
N LEU A 134 -16.39 -8.02 -0.63
CA LEU A 134 -16.77 -6.76 0.01
C LEU A 134 -17.72 -6.96 1.20
N ARG A 135 -18.66 -7.90 1.11
CA ARG A 135 -19.57 -8.23 2.22
C ARG A 135 -18.86 -8.78 3.46
N GLY A 136 -17.72 -9.41 3.28
CA GLY A 136 -16.90 -9.97 4.36
C GLY A 136 -15.83 -9.00 4.91
N LEU A 137 -15.70 -7.80 4.35
CA LEU A 137 -14.66 -6.85 4.71
C LEU A 137 -15.00 -6.10 6.00
N SER A 138 -14.08 -6.13 6.97
CA SER A 138 -14.12 -5.32 8.19
C SER A 138 -13.28 -4.06 7.99
N ILE A 139 -13.87 -2.89 8.22
CA ILE A 139 -13.21 -1.59 8.00
C ILE A 139 -12.94 -0.93 9.35
N HIS A 140 -11.67 -0.69 9.65
CA HIS A 140 -11.19 -0.02 10.84
C HIS A 140 -10.73 1.39 10.49
N HIS A 141 -11.25 2.39 11.21
CA HIS A 141 -10.76 3.77 11.11
C HIS A 141 -9.66 3.96 12.16
N GLY A 142 -8.42 4.21 11.72
CA GLY A 142 -7.30 4.31 12.65
C GLY A 142 -5.96 4.55 11.96
N ASP A 143 -4.94 4.81 12.78
CA ASP A 143 -3.58 5.09 12.33
C ASP A 143 -2.77 3.81 12.13
N ALA A 144 -1.97 3.76 11.07
CA ALA A 144 -1.07 2.66 10.76
C ALA A 144 -0.03 2.43 11.87
N LEU A 145 0.40 3.47 12.57
CA LEU A 145 1.34 3.38 13.69
C LEU A 145 0.73 2.76 14.96
N GLU A 146 -0.60 2.69 15.04
CA GLU A 146 -1.33 2.13 16.18
C GLU A 146 -1.84 0.70 15.93
N VAL A 147 -1.61 0.14 14.73
CA VAL A 147 -2.08 -1.20 14.39
C VAL A 147 -1.63 -2.25 15.42
N PRO A 148 -2.50 -3.18 15.86
CA PRO A 148 -2.12 -4.26 16.75
C PRO A 148 -1.06 -5.17 16.14
N LEU A 149 -0.07 -5.58 16.97
CA LEU A 149 1.07 -6.36 16.51
C LEU A 149 0.78 -7.87 16.53
N GLY A 150 1.38 -8.60 15.59
CA GLY A 150 1.46 -10.06 15.62
C GLY A 150 0.14 -10.80 15.41
N GLN A 151 -0.85 -10.20 14.75
CA GLN A 151 -2.20 -10.77 14.71
C GLN A 151 -2.60 -11.39 13.37
N HIS A 152 -2.07 -10.88 12.25
CA HIS A 152 -2.59 -11.22 10.92
C HIS A 152 -1.70 -12.24 10.20
N GLY A 153 -2.31 -13.24 9.58
CA GLY A 153 -1.61 -14.23 8.77
C GLY A 153 -0.94 -13.65 7.52
N LEU A 154 -1.52 -12.55 7.00
CA LEU A 154 -0.92 -11.73 5.94
C LEU A 154 -1.23 -10.26 6.23
N VAL A 155 -0.25 -9.41 5.99
CA VAL A 155 -0.43 -7.95 5.98
C VAL A 155 0.01 -7.41 4.63
N SER A 156 -0.81 -6.55 4.03
CA SER A 156 -0.48 -5.77 2.83
C SER A 156 -0.42 -4.28 3.14
N MET A 157 0.38 -3.55 2.36
CA MET A 157 0.48 -2.09 2.41
C MET A 157 0.92 -1.57 1.03
N PHE A 158 -0.02 -0.96 0.31
CA PHE A 158 0.21 -0.54 -1.07
C PHE A 158 0.16 0.98 -1.17
N PHE A 159 1.29 1.59 -1.55
CA PHE A 159 1.42 3.04 -1.77
C PHE A 159 1.08 3.87 -0.52
N VAL A 160 1.61 3.47 0.64
CA VAL A 160 1.29 4.13 1.91
C VAL A 160 2.54 4.74 2.55
N ALA A 161 3.49 3.93 3.02
CA ALA A 161 4.57 4.44 3.87
C ALA A 161 5.39 5.56 3.20
N GLU A 162 5.62 5.46 1.89
CA GLU A 162 6.32 6.46 1.11
C GLU A 162 5.44 7.63 0.68
N SER A 163 4.12 7.42 0.59
CA SER A 163 3.18 8.41 0.03
C SER A 163 2.47 9.26 1.09
N VAL A 164 2.72 9.01 2.38
CA VAL A 164 2.08 9.78 3.46
C VAL A 164 3.04 10.72 4.19
N THR A 165 4.34 10.64 3.87
CA THR A 165 5.36 11.45 4.55
C THR A 165 6.56 11.71 3.65
N GLY A 166 7.21 12.87 3.83
CA GLY A 166 8.54 13.14 3.27
C GLY A 166 9.66 12.80 4.26
N ASP A 167 9.33 12.43 5.51
CA ASP A 167 10.28 12.15 6.58
C ASP A 167 10.74 10.70 6.57
N ARG A 168 12.08 10.51 6.56
CA ARG A 168 12.69 9.19 6.51
C ARG A 168 12.40 8.34 7.75
N ASP A 169 12.48 8.94 8.93
CA ASP A 169 12.30 8.20 10.18
C ASP A 169 10.85 7.75 10.33
N GLU A 170 9.91 8.56 9.85
CA GLU A 170 8.50 8.18 9.81
C GLU A 170 8.22 7.07 8.80
N PHE A 171 8.79 7.14 7.60
CA PHE A 171 8.75 6.05 6.61
C PHE A 171 9.27 4.73 7.23
N GLU A 172 10.41 4.79 7.95
CA GLU A 172 10.99 3.62 8.60
C GLU A 172 10.08 3.07 9.71
N ARG A 173 9.50 3.93 10.55
CA ARG A 173 8.53 3.52 11.60
C ARG A 173 7.29 2.85 11.00
N LEU A 174 6.70 3.43 9.95
CA LEU A 174 5.55 2.86 9.23
C LEU A 174 5.88 1.49 8.64
N SER A 175 7.03 1.37 7.98
CA SER A 175 7.50 0.11 7.39
C SER A 175 7.76 -0.97 8.44
N HIS A 176 8.33 -0.62 9.58
CA HIS A 176 8.52 -1.55 10.69
C HIS A 176 7.19 -1.94 11.34
N ARG A 177 6.24 -1.01 11.47
CA ARG A 177 4.91 -1.29 12.01
C ARG A 177 4.13 -2.23 11.10
N PHE A 178 4.20 -2.01 9.78
CA PHE A 178 3.67 -2.93 8.78
C PHE A 178 4.20 -4.35 8.98
N ALA A 179 5.51 -4.52 9.10
CA ALA A 179 6.10 -5.84 9.30
C ALA A 179 5.67 -6.47 10.63
N ALA A 180 5.57 -5.68 11.69
CA ALA A 180 5.22 -6.13 13.04
C ALA A 180 3.72 -6.46 13.21
N ALA A 181 2.83 -5.99 12.35
CA ALA A 181 1.40 -6.33 12.37
C ALA A 181 1.13 -7.79 12.00
N ALA A 182 2.02 -8.41 11.21
CA ALA A 182 1.90 -9.81 10.84
C ALA A 182 2.21 -10.75 12.02
N ALA A 183 1.48 -11.84 12.11
CA ALA A 183 1.78 -12.91 13.07
C ALA A 183 3.19 -13.49 12.84
N PRO A 184 3.81 -14.12 13.85
CA PRO A 184 5.09 -14.81 13.64
C PRO A 184 5.05 -15.72 12.42
N GLY A 185 6.02 -15.57 11.51
CA GLY A 185 6.06 -16.26 10.23
C GLY A 185 4.96 -15.86 9.24
N GLY A 186 4.15 -14.83 9.52
CA GLY A 186 3.10 -14.31 8.65
C GLY A 186 3.65 -13.71 7.35
N HIS A 187 2.80 -13.55 6.37
CA HIS A 187 3.14 -13.03 5.05
C HIS A 187 3.10 -11.50 5.03
N LEU A 188 4.02 -10.91 4.29
CA LEU A 188 4.10 -9.47 4.04
C LEU A 188 4.11 -9.23 2.54
N VAL A 189 3.24 -8.36 2.05
CA VAL A 189 3.18 -7.97 0.64
C VAL A 189 3.00 -6.47 0.56
N ALA A 190 3.84 -5.79 -0.19
CA ALA A 190 3.73 -4.34 -0.35
C ALA A 190 4.07 -3.87 -1.76
N ALA A 191 3.56 -2.71 -2.11
CA ALA A 191 3.93 -1.95 -3.30
C ALA A 191 4.25 -0.51 -2.89
N TYR A 192 5.32 0.04 -3.45
CA TYR A 192 5.78 1.39 -3.16
C TYR A 192 6.07 2.12 -4.45
N MET A 193 5.71 3.38 -4.54
CA MET A 193 6.14 4.26 -5.61
C MET A 193 7.61 4.61 -5.42
N ALA A 194 8.45 4.33 -6.44
CA ALA A 194 9.87 4.64 -6.38
C ALA A 194 10.17 6.04 -6.91
N GLY A 195 11.08 6.76 -6.25
CA GLY A 195 11.61 8.04 -6.73
C GLY A 195 10.63 9.19 -6.78
N MET A 196 9.45 9.08 -6.16
CA MET A 196 8.41 10.11 -6.16
C MET A 196 8.61 11.05 -4.95
N PRO A 197 8.99 12.32 -5.16
CA PRO A 197 9.26 13.24 -4.04
C PRO A 197 7.99 13.89 -3.48
N GLN A 198 6.94 13.98 -4.28
CA GLN A 198 5.63 14.53 -3.94
C GLN A 198 4.63 14.17 -5.04
N TYR A 199 3.34 14.35 -4.79
CA TYR A 199 2.30 14.19 -5.80
C TYR A 199 1.17 15.19 -5.60
N GLU A 200 0.43 15.46 -6.69
CA GLU A 200 -0.70 16.38 -6.69
C GLU A 200 -2.01 15.61 -6.61
N LEU A 201 -2.94 16.06 -5.75
CA LEU A 201 -4.30 15.54 -5.68
C LEU A 201 -5.29 16.65 -5.31
N GLY A 202 -6.34 16.82 -6.10
CA GLY A 202 -7.38 17.81 -5.83
C GLY A 202 -6.86 19.26 -5.80
N GLY A 203 -5.69 19.53 -6.39
CA GLY A 203 -5.02 20.81 -6.36
C GLY A 203 -4.13 21.05 -5.13
N GLU A 204 -3.96 20.04 -4.28
CA GLU A 204 -3.03 20.05 -3.14
C GLU A 204 -1.79 19.22 -3.45
N THR A 205 -0.63 19.71 -3.01
CA THR A 205 0.63 18.96 -3.07
C THR A 205 0.77 18.13 -1.80
N LEU A 206 0.85 16.82 -1.95
CA LEU A 206 1.01 15.86 -0.87
C LEU A 206 2.46 15.39 -0.76
N PRO A 207 2.96 15.16 0.46
CA PRO A 207 4.33 14.71 0.67
C PRO A 207 4.53 13.28 0.19
N SER A 208 5.73 12.98 -0.29
CA SER A 208 6.18 11.62 -0.52
C SER A 208 7.66 11.51 -0.19
N PHE A 209 8.09 10.34 0.29
CA PHE A 209 9.49 10.02 0.51
C PHE A 209 10.06 9.41 -0.78
N PRO A 210 11.08 10.01 -1.41
CA PRO A 210 11.64 9.53 -2.67
C PRO A 210 12.41 8.21 -2.49
N LEU A 211 11.64 7.14 -2.35
CA LEU A 211 12.13 5.81 -2.01
C LEU A 211 12.90 5.17 -3.17
N ASP A 212 14.07 4.61 -2.87
CA ASP A 212 14.80 3.71 -3.75
C ASP A 212 14.84 2.26 -3.20
N ARG A 213 15.24 1.33 -4.06
CA ARG A 213 15.35 -0.08 -3.71
C ARG A 213 16.32 -0.34 -2.56
N GLN A 214 17.45 0.37 -2.52
CA GLN A 214 18.49 0.17 -1.51
C GLN A 214 17.99 0.61 -0.13
N THR A 215 17.31 1.73 -0.07
CA THR A 215 16.69 2.24 1.16
C THR A 215 15.62 1.26 1.67
N LEU A 216 14.71 0.81 0.79
CA LEU A 216 13.68 -0.16 1.18
C LEU A 216 14.30 -1.46 1.69
N GLU A 217 15.34 -1.97 1.03
CA GLU A 217 16.04 -3.18 1.46
C GLU A 217 16.71 -2.99 2.82
N THR A 218 17.34 -1.85 3.05
CA THR A 218 17.99 -1.51 4.33
C THR A 218 17.00 -1.46 5.48
N VAL A 219 15.83 -0.85 5.26
CA VAL A 219 14.77 -0.71 6.26
C VAL A 219 14.10 -2.05 6.56
N MET A 220 13.80 -2.85 5.54
CA MET A 220 13.01 -4.07 5.71
C MET A 220 13.82 -5.29 6.13
N ARG A 221 15.11 -5.39 5.75
CA ARG A 221 15.96 -6.56 6.04
C ARG A 221 16.06 -6.91 7.53
N PRO A 222 16.20 -5.95 8.47
CA PRO A 222 16.29 -6.25 9.91
C PRO A 222 15.01 -6.84 10.52
N VAL A 223 13.85 -6.53 9.94
CA VAL A 223 12.53 -6.85 10.50
C VAL A 223 11.78 -7.92 9.72
N THR A 224 12.40 -8.52 8.70
CA THR A 224 11.76 -9.53 7.84
C THR A 224 12.66 -10.74 7.59
N ARG A 225 12.05 -11.82 7.08
CA ARG A 225 12.73 -13.00 6.53
C ARG A 225 12.26 -13.24 5.10
N GLN A 226 13.07 -13.94 4.32
CA GLN A 226 12.77 -14.28 2.92
C GLN A 226 12.37 -13.06 2.09
N LEU A 227 13.00 -11.92 2.38
CA LEU A 227 12.73 -10.65 1.71
C LEU A 227 13.08 -10.76 0.22
N ARG A 228 12.10 -10.42 -0.61
CA ARG A 228 12.26 -10.25 -2.06
C ARG A 228 11.73 -8.87 -2.43
N ILE A 229 12.55 -8.11 -3.18
CA ILE A 229 12.18 -6.82 -3.72
C ILE A 229 12.52 -6.83 -5.20
N TRP A 230 11.58 -6.43 -6.04
CA TRP A 230 11.82 -6.20 -7.46
C TRP A 230 11.11 -4.94 -7.92
N GLN A 231 11.55 -4.39 -9.04
CA GLN A 231 11.06 -3.12 -9.54
C GLN A 231 10.34 -3.31 -10.87
N LEU A 232 9.15 -2.77 -10.98
CA LEU A 232 8.44 -2.56 -12.24
C LEU A 232 8.87 -1.22 -12.83
N PRO A 233 9.03 -1.13 -14.16
CA PRO A 233 9.40 0.12 -14.81
C PRO A 233 8.30 1.17 -14.65
N ALA A 234 8.72 2.43 -14.72
CA ALA A 234 7.82 3.58 -14.67
C ALA A 234 6.74 3.52 -15.78
N ASP A 235 5.54 3.92 -15.41
CA ASP A 235 4.47 4.19 -16.35
C ASP A 235 4.41 5.71 -16.61
N ARG A 236 4.86 6.11 -17.79
CA ARG A 236 4.94 7.53 -18.18
C ARG A 236 3.57 8.14 -18.55
N THR A 237 2.50 7.36 -18.48
CA THR A 237 1.13 7.87 -18.66
C THR A 237 0.51 8.42 -17.37
N LEU A 238 1.11 8.12 -16.21
CA LEU A 238 0.67 8.66 -14.93
C LEU A 238 1.06 10.15 -14.79
N PRO A 239 0.25 10.95 -14.09
CA PRO A 239 0.42 12.41 -14.03
C PRO A 239 1.55 12.89 -13.10
N TYR A 240 2.28 11.99 -12.46
CA TYR A 240 3.36 12.32 -11.51
C TYR A 240 4.67 11.63 -11.91
N GLU A 241 5.79 12.28 -11.57
CA GLU A 241 7.12 11.75 -11.82
C GLU A 241 7.44 10.61 -10.84
N HIS A 242 7.91 9.49 -11.36
CA HIS A 242 8.34 8.34 -10.58
C HIS A 242 9.30 7.44 -11.37
N ASP A 243 10.07 6.61 -10.65
CA ASP A 243 11.03 5.67 -11.25
C ASP A 243 10.44 4.25 -11.42
N GLY A 244 9.15 4.08 -11.17
CA GLY A 244 8.44 2.81 -11.23
C GLY A 244 7.87 2.40 -9.88
N VAL A 245 7.59 1.10 -9.73
CA VAL A 245 7.03 0.54 -8.49
C VAL A 245 7.97 -0.52 -7.94
N LEU A 246 8.30 -0.42 -6.66
CA LEU A 246 8.97 -1.46 -5.91
C LEU A 246 7.91 -2.40 -5.32
N LEU A 247 7.98 -3.67 -5.70
CA LEU A 247 7.16 -4.73 -5.13
C LEU A 247 7.95 -5.50 -4.09
N LEU A 248 7.30 -5.81 -2.97
CA LEU A 248 7.91 -6.55 -1.86
C LEU A 248 7.07 -7.75 -1.48
N THR A 249 7.72 -8.90 -1.33
CA THR A 249 7.19 -10.02 -0.56
C THR A 249 8.19 -10.45 0.50
N ALA A 250 7.70 -10.77 1.70
CA ALA A 250 8.53 -11.24 2.80
C ALA A 250 7.73 -12.09 3.77
N ARG A 251 8.41 -12.53 4.83
CA ARG A 251 7.80 -13.19 6.00
C ARG A 251 8.18 -12.41 7.24
N ALA A 252 7.25 -12.28 8.17
CA ALA A 252 7.57 -11.82 9.51
C ALA A 252 8.52 -12.81 10.22
N PRO A 253 9.37 -12.38 11.17
CA PRO A 253 10.19 -13.27 11.99
C PRO A 253 9.35 -14.30 12.74
N ASP A 254 9.94 -15.47 13.06
CA ASP A 254 9.22 -16.55 13.77
C ASP A 254 9.04 -16.29 15.29
N GLY A 255 9.70 -15.28 15.84
CA GLY A 255 9.65 -14.91 17.25
C GLY A 255 8.81 -13.65 17.50
N PRO A 256 8.57 -13.29 18.77
CA PRO A 256 7.88 -12.05 19.09
C PRO A 256 8.62 -10.86 18.49
N HIS A 257 7.84 -9.94 17.91
CA HIS A 257 8.40 -8.73 17.32
C HIS A 257 9.19 -7.94 18.36
N ARG A 258 10.48 -7.73 18.11
CA ARG A 258 11.23 -6.72 18.86
C ARG A 258 10.74 -5.37 18.35
N VAL A 259 10.04 -4.63 19.19
CA VAL A 259 9.79 -3.20 18.93
C VAL A 259 11.19 -2.56 18.93
N LEU A 260 11.67 -2.16 17.75
CA LEU A 260 12.85 -1.31 17.68
C LEU A 260 12.43 0.07 18.20
N PRO A 261 13.27 0.68 19.04
CA PRO A 261 12.97 1.97 19.68
C PRO A 261 12.73 3.07 18.66
#